data_1e0e32a147250f80dd146a6f570fe72d
#
_entry.id   1e0e32a147250f80dd146a6f570fe72d
#
_cell.length_a   1.000
_cell.length_b   1.000
_cell.length_c   1.000
_cell.angle_alpha   90.00
_cell.angle_beta   90.00
_cell.angle_gamma   90.00
#
_symmetry.space_group_name_H-M   'P 1'
#
loop_
_entity.id
_entity.type
_entity.pdbx_description
1 polymer ?
#
loop_
_entity_poly.entity_id
_entity_poly.type
_entity_poly.pdbx_seq_one_letter_code
_entity_poly.pdbx_strand_id
1 'polypeptide(L)'
;VDYSGQESFLMASVANDKAMLDELINGSKDMHSLTAKMVFKDKIPQDMPTEKVKKQFPELRQEAKGYEFCFNYAGNASTLVRNYGIPKRRAQEIEDNYMNGFAGLKAYQERQKEFVVKHGYILLSPVTGHKAFIYDWDNLNRINDDLGTVDGQYAMQTRDESNPLFQEADFLRRRLSDSMKQSVNYPIQGAGALCFKLASKGKQLTF
;
A
#
# COMPACT_ATOMS: atom_id res chain seq x y z
N VAL A 1 12.61 19.05 -12.59
CA VAL A 1 13.14 18.85 -11.23
C VAL A 1 12.59 17.51 -10.73
N ASP A 2 13.49 16.60 -10.40
CA ASP A 2 13.13 15.32 -9.77
C ASP A 2 13.42 15.40 -8.27
N TYR A 3 12.45 15.09 -7.44
CA TYR A 3 12.60 15.05 -5.99
C TYR A 3 12.96 13.63 -5.57
N SER A 4 14.23 13.38 -5.30
CA SER A 4 14.70 12.07 -4.86
C SER A 4 13.95 11.60 -3.60
N GLY A 5 13.28 10.46 -3.68
CA GLY A 5 12.56 9.87 -2.54
C GLY A 5 11.26 10.59 -2.13
N GLN A 6 10.74 11.53 -2.92
CA GLN A 6 9.53 12.29 -2.59
C GLN A 6 8.37 11.40 -2.13
N GLU A 7 8.15 10.29 -2.82
CA GLU A 7 7.06 9.38 -2.52
C GLU A 7 7.20 8.72 -1.14
N SER A 8 8.42 8.31 -0.78
CA SER A 8 8.72 7.74 0.54
C SER A 8 8.48 8.75 1.66
N PHE A 9 8.90 10.03 1.45
CA PHE A 9 8.63 11.10 2.40
C PHE A 9 7.15 11.40 2.57
N LEU A 10 6.40 11.45 1.47
CA LEU A 10 4.96 11.68 1.51
C LEU A 10 4.24 10.52 2.19
N MET A 11 4.61 9.29 1.86
CA MET A 11 4.06 8.09 2.49
C MET A 11 4.30 8.10 3.99
N ALA A 12 5.55 8.31 4.41
CA ALA A 12 5.94 8.37 5.82
C ALA A 12 5.16 9.46 6.58
N SER A 13 5.00 10.64 5.97
CA SER A 13 4.31 11.78 6.57
C SER A 13 2.81 11.54 6.69
N VAL A 14 2.15 11.09 5.62
CA VAL A 14 0.70 10.82 5.59
C VAL A 14 0.32 9.64 6.48
N ALA A 15 1.16 8.60 6.50
CA ALA A 15 1.00 7.46 7.38
C ALA A 15 1.34 7.79 8.85
N ASN A 16 2.06 8.88 9.10
CA ASN A 16 2.65 9.21 10.39
C ASN A 16 3.44 8.03 10.97
N ASP A 17 4.24 7.38 10.12
CA ASP A 17 5.00 6.19 10.50
C ASP A 17 6.35 6.59 11.08
N LYS A 18 6.53 6.32 12.38
CA LYS A 18 7.74 6.74 13.12
C LYS A 18 9.02 6.12 12.57
N ALA A 19 9.00 4.84 12.20
CA ALA A 19 10.19 4.15 11.71
C ALA A 19 10.62 4.70 10.34
N MET A 20 9.65 4.96 9.45
CA MET A 20 9.92 5.59 8.17
C MET A 20 10.44 7.02 8.33
N LEU A 21 9.78 7.83 9.18
CA LEU A 21 10.18 9.21 9.43
C LEU A 21 11.57 9.30 10.06
N ASP A 22 11.87 8.45 11.03
CA ASP A 22 13.19 8.43 11.66
C ASP A 22 14.31 8.09 10.67
N GLU A 23 14.12 7.08 9.83
CA GLU A 23 15.09 6.74 8.78
C GLU A 23 15.28 7.86 7.76
N LEU A 24 14.20 8.52 7.34
CA LEU A 24 14.25 9.56 6.31
C LEU A 24 14.81 10.89 6.83
N ILE A 25 14.63 11.23 8.11
CA ILE A 25 15.05 12.49 8.71
C ILE A 25 16.42 12.34 9.37
N ASN A 26 16.57 11.32 10.21
CA ASN A 26 17.73 11.14 11.08
C ASN A 26 18.67 10.03 10.61
N GLY A 27 18.19 9.11 9.78
CA GLY A 27 18.93 7.94 9.31
C GLY A 27 19.64 8.12 7.97
N SER A 28 19.84 7.01 7.29
CA SER A 28 20.54 6.95 5.99
C SER A 28 19.72 7.47 4.81
N LYS A 29 18.44 7.69 4.99
CA LYS A 29 17.44 8.03 3.94
C LYS A 29 17.25 6.91 2.91
N ASP A 30 17.67 5.69 3.22
CA ASP A 30 17.56 4.51 2.35
C ASP A 30 16.48 3.55 2.83
N MET A 31 15.24 3.86 2.46
CA MET A 31 14.07 3.05 2.81
C MET A 31 14.19 1.60 2.35
N HIS A 32 14.82 1.35 1.20
CA HIS A 32 15.00 -0.03 0.71
C HIS A 32 15.93 -0.83 1.60
N SER A 33 16.98 -0.21 2.16
CA SER A 33 17.88 -0.85 3.13
C SER A 33 17.19 -1.09 4.47
N LEU A 34 16.37 -0.15 4.94
CA LEU A 34 15.55 -0.34 6.14
C LEU A 34 14.56 -1.49 5.94
N THR A 35 13.86 -1.51 4.82
CA THR A 35 12.95 -2.60 4.45
C THR A 35 13.65 -3.95 4.41
N ALA A 36 14.85 -4.02 3.82
CA ALA A 36 15.63 -5.25 3.79
C ALA A 36 15.93 -5.79 5.22
N LYS A 37 16.30 -4.92 6.15
CA LYS A 37 16.50 -5.32 7.56
C LYS A 37 15.24 -5.87 8.18
N MET A 38 14.09 -5.25 7.92
CA MET A 38 12.81 -5.68 8.49
C MET A 38 12.31 -7.01 7.93
N VAL A 39 12.51 -7.22 6.64
CA VAL A 39 12.01 -8.40 5.92
C VAL A 39 12.94 -9.60 6.06
N PHE A 40 14.25 -9.38 6.04
CA PHE A 40 15.29 -10.42 6.11
C PHE A 40 16.00 -10.45 7.46
N LYS A 41 15.22 -10.48 8.55
CA LYS A 41 15.74 -10.49 9.93
C LYS A 41 16.66 -11.67 10.22
N ASP A 42 16.46 -12.78 9.51
CA ASP A 42 17.25 -13.99 9.56
C ASP A 42 18.60 -13.91 8.82
N LYS A 43 18.73 -12.94 7.88
CA LYS A 43 19.90 -12.81 7.01
C LYS A 43 20.72 -11.55 7.28
N ILE A 44 20.09 -10.50 7.74
CA ILE A 44 20.74 -9.19 7.98
C ILE A 44 20.79 -8.95 9.50
N PRO A 45 22.00 -8.75 10.08
CA PRO A 45 22.13 -8.41 11.49
C PRO A 45 21.34 -7.14 11.86
N GLN A 46 20.54 -7.23 12.91
CA GLN A 46 19.62 -6.14 13.28
C GLN A 46 20.34 -4.94 13.91
N ASP A 47 21.53 -5.15 14.47
CA ASP A 47 22.43 -4.12 15.00
C ASP A 47 23.24 -3.40 13.92
N MET A 48 23.21 -3.93 12.67
CA MET A 48 23.91 -3.29 11.55
C MET A 48 23.30 -1.94 11.19
N PRO A 49 24.10 -0.87 11.04
CA PRO A 49 23.64 0.42 10.51
C PRO A 49 23.03 0.27 9.11
N THR A 50 21.88 0.95 8.87
CA THR A 50 21.11 0.83 7.61
C THR A 50 21.95 1.20 6.39
N GLU A 51 22.84 2.19 6.50
CA GLU A 51 23.73 2.62 5.41
C GLU A 51 24.72 1.55 4.93
N LYS A 52 25.01 0.53 5.77
CA LYS A 52 25.90 -0.57 5.40
C LYS A 52 25.21 -1.66 4.58
N VAL A 53 23.88 -1.75 4.68
CA VAL A 53 23.08 -2.81 4.00
C VAL A 53 23.29 -2.76 2.49
N LYS A 54 23.25 -1.57 1.89
CA LYS A 54 23.45 -1.38 0.44
C LYS A 54 24.77 -1.97 -0.05
N LYS A 55 25.83 -1.89 0.75
CA LYS A 55 27.16 -2.40 0.37
C LYS A 55 27.31 -3.89 0.66
N GLN A 56 26.77 -4.35 1.79
CA GLN A 56 27.00 -5.73 2.25
C GLN A 56 25.95 -6.74 1.75
N PHE A 57 24.73 -6.26 1.50
CA PHE A 57 23.60 -7.08 1.08
C PHE A 57 22.84 -6.45 -0.12
N PRO A 58 23.53 -6.14 -1.24
CA PRO A 58 22.92 -5.42 -2.36
C PRO A 58 21.75 -6.20 -2.99
N GLU A 59 21.84 -7.53 -3.04
CA GLU A 59 20.81 -8.40 -3.62
C GLU A 59 19.54 -8.39 -2.75
N LEU A 60 19.69 -8.55 -1.43
CA LEU A 60 18.55 -8.53 -0.51
C LEU A 60 17.89 -7.14 -0.49
N ARG A 61 18.68 -6.08 -0.60
CA ARG A 61 18.17 -4.72 -0.74
C ARG A 61 17.37 -4.53 -2.04
N GLN A 62 17.86 -5.08 -3.15
CA GLN A 62 17.14 -5.01 -4.43
C GLN A 62 15.83 -5.81 -4.40
N GLU A 63 15.84 -6.96 -3.75
CA GLU A 63 14.65 -7.78 -3.53
C GLU A 63 13.63 -7.03 -2.63
N ALA A 64 14.11 -6.47 -1.51
CA ALA A 64 13.29 -5.69 -0.58
C ALA A 64 12.63 -4.48 -1.23
N LYS A 65 13.27 -3.85 -2.21
CA LYS A 65 12.69 -2.75 -2.99
C LYS A 65 11.39 -3.16 -3.68
N GLY A 66 11.35 -4.36 -4.26
CA GLY A 66 10.13 -4.88 -4.88
C GLY A 66 9.00 -5.11 -3.87
N TYR A 67 9.33 -5.59 -2.69
CA TYR A 67 8.37 -5.80 -1.60
C TYR A 67 7.85 -4.50 -1.02
N GLU A 68 8.73 -3.52 -0.82
CA GLU A 68 8.35 -2.17 -0.38
C GLU A 68 7.32 -1.55 -1.35
N PHE A 69 7.60 -1.56 -2.65
CA PHE A 69 6.64 -1.08 -3.64
C PHE A 69 5.32 -1.84 -3.58
N CYS A 70 5.35 -3.17 -3.46
CA CYS A 70 4.15 -3.97 -3.34
C CYS A 70 3.29 -3.51 -2.15
N PHE A 71 3.88 -3.43 -0.96
CA PHE A 71 3.14 -3.13 0.26
C PHE A 71 2.75 -1.65 0.41
N ASN A 72 3.58 -0.73 -0.05
CA ASN A 72 3.24 0.69 -0.07
C ASN A 72 1.96 0.95 -0.88
N TYR A 73 1.74 0.16 -1.91
CA TYR A 73 0.54 0.24 -2.77
C TYR A 73 -0.56 -0.76 -2.39
N ALA A 74 -0.63 -1.13 -1.11
CA ALA A 74 -1.63 -2.04 -0.56
C ALA A 74 -1.69 -3.41 -1.25
N GLY A 75 -0.58 -3.86 -1.82
CA GLY A 75 -0.37 -5.26 -2.16
C GLY A 75 -0.26 -6.12 -0.90
N ASN A 76 -0.30 -7.42 -1.07
CA ASN A 76 -0.27 -8.40 0.03
C ASN A 76 0.57 -9.62 -0.34
N ALA A 77 0.66 -10.61 0.58
CA ALA A 77 1.37 -11.86 0.36
C ALA A 77 0.97 -12.58 -0.94
N SER A 78 -0.32 -12.57 -1.29
CA SER A 78 -0.77 -13.17 -2.56
C SER A 78 -0.22 -12.46 -3.79
N THR A 79 0.03 -11.15 -3.69
CA THR A 79 0.70 -10.37 -4.75
C THR A 79 2.16 -10.78 -4.89
N LEU A 80 2.85 -11.02 -3.77
CA LEU A 80 4.24 -11.52 -3.79
C LEU A 80 4.33 -12.91 -4.40
N VAL A 81 3.42 -13.82 -4.04
CA VAL A 81 3.35 -15.15 -4.64
C VAL A 81 3.20 -15.06 -6.16
N ARG A 82 2.26 -14.25 -6.62
CA ARG A 82 1.95 -14.12 -8.06
C ARG A 82 3.07 -13.45 -8.85
N ASN A 83 3.66 -12.40 -8.33
CA ASN A 83 4.60 -11.56 -9.08
C ASN A 83 6.06 -12.04 -8.98
N TYR A 84 6.42 -12.68 -7.85
CA TYR A 84 7.80 -13.07 -7.57
C TYR A 84 7.98 -14.58 -7.38
N GLY A 85 6.90 -15.38 -7.44
CA GLY A 85 6.97 -16.82 -7.27
C GLY A 85 7.36 -17.27 -5.85
N ILE A 86 7.22 -16.41 -4.86
CA ILE A 86 7.61 -16.69 -3.46
C ILE A 86 6.63 -17.71 -2.86
N PRO A 87 7.11 -18.75 -2.14
CA PRO A 87 6.23 -19.68 -1.44
C PRO A 87 5.27 -18.93 -0.49
N LYS A 88 3.99 -19.33 -0.47
CA LYS A 88 2.91 -18.65 0.28
C LYS A 88 3.29 -18.37 1.75
N ARG A 89 3.88 -19.35 2.44
CA ARG A 89 4.33 -19.19 3.83
C ARG A 89 5.36 -18.07 3.97
N ARG A 90 6.35 -18.04 3.09
CA ARG A 90 7.41 -17.01 3.10
C ARG A 90 6.85 -15.63 2.74
N ALA A 91 5.95 -15.57 1.76
CA ALA A 91 5.27 -14.32 1.38
C ALA A 91 4.48 -13.73 2.56
N GLN A 92 3.78 -14.56 3.34
CA GLN A 92 3.07 -14.12 4.54
C GLN A 92 4.02 -13.62 5.63
N GLU A 93 5.10 -14.32 5.87
CA GLU A 93 6.13 -13.90 6.84
C GLU A 93 6.75 -12.55 6.46
N ILE A 94 7.01 -12.33 5.17
CA ILE A 94 7.52 -11.07 4.63
C ILE A 94 6.50 -9.93 4.88
N GLU A 95 5.22 -10.15 4.54
CA GLU A 95 4.16 -9.18 4.80
C GLU A 95 4.04 -8.85 6.28
N ASP A 96 3.99 -9.86 7.15
CA ASP A 96 3.88 -9.67 8.60
C ASP A 96 5.07 -8.88 9.15
N ASN A 97 6.29 -9.21 8.74
CA ASN A 97 7.49 -8.49 9.16
C ASN A 97 7.48 -7.03 8.70
N TYR A 98 7.04 -6.78 7.46
CA TYR A 98 6.93 -5.44 6.91
C TYR A 98 5.88 -4.60 7.66
N MET A 99 4.67 -5.11 7.78
CA MET A 99 3.55 -4.41 8.41
C MET A 99 3.75 -4.20 9.92
N ASN A 100 4.45 -5.11 10.59
CA ASN A 100 4.83 -4.94 11.98
C ASN A 100 5.98 -3.92 12.15
N GLY A 101 6.87 -3.85 11.18
CA GLY A 101 7.95 -2.85 11.15
C GLY A 101 7.44 -1.43 10.88
N PHE A 102 6.40 -1.29 10.08
CA PHE A 102 5.79 -0.02 9.68
C PHE A 102 4.33 0.07 10.17
N ALA A 103 4.16 0.11 11.48
CA ALA A 103 2.84 0.10 12.12
C ALA A 103 1.98 1.32 11.76
N GLY A 104 2.59 2.48 11.54
CA GLY A 104 1.90 3.69 11.07
C GLY A 104 1.34 3.52 9.66
N LEU A 105 2.11 2.90 8.76
CA LEU A 105 1.67 2.58 7.40
C LEU A 105 0.50 1.60 7.42
N LYS A 106 0.59 0.54 8.24
CA LYS A 106 -0.51 -0.42 8.41
C LYS A 106 -1.80 0.28 8.85
N ALA A 107 -1.72 1.06 9.90
CA ALA A 107 -2.87 1.80 10.42
C ALA A 107 -3.43 2.82 9.41
N TYR A 108 -2.57 3.47 8.62
CA TYR A 108 -2.99 4.35 7.54
C TYR A 108 -3.78 3.59 6.47
N GLN A 109 -3.29 2.45 6.01
CA GLN A 109 -3.96 1.64 5.00
C GLN A 109 -5.33 1.13 5.48
N GLU A 110 -5.42 0.70 6.73
CA GLU A 110 -6.69 0.27 7.34
C GLU A 110 -7.70 1.44 7.39
N ARG A 111 -7.30 2.60 7.89
CA ARG A 111 -8.15 3.80 7.92
C ARG A 111 -8.64 4.23 6.54
N GLN A 112 -7.78 4.15 5.50
CA GLN A 112 -8.18 4.53 4.14
C GLN A 112 -9.22 3.56 3.57
N LYS A 113 -9.05 2.27 3.81
CA LYS A 113 -10.02 1.25 3.38
C LYS A 113 -11.37 1.42 4.08
N GLU A 114 -11.36 1.59 5.40
CA GLU A 114 -12.57 1.85 6.21
C GLU A 114 -13.28 3.13 5.75
N PHE A 115 -12.52 4.18 5.49
CA PHE A 115 -13.07 5.45 4.99
C PHE A 115 -13.81 5.27 3.68
N VAL A 116 -13.21 4.54 2.73
CA VAL A 116 -13.82 4.27 1.42
C VAL A 116 -15.09 3.44 1.58
N VAL A 117 -15.06 2.39 2.38
CA VAL A 117 -16.24 1.55 2.66
C VAL A 117 -17.39 2.38 3.24
N LYS A 118 -17.07 3.33 4.11
CA LYS A 118 -18.06 4.18 4.76
C LYS A 118 -18.63 5.27 3.84
N HIS A 119 -17.82 5.82 2.94
CA HIS A 119 -18.16 7.06 2.25
C HIS A 119 -18.31 6.96 0.72
N GLY A 120 -17.85 5.88 0.08
CA GLY A 120 -17.93 5.68 -1.37
C GLY A 120 -17.05 6.62 -2.21
N TYR A 121 -16.09 7.30 -1.58
CA TYR A 121 -15.13 8.14 -2.29
C TYR A 121 -13.76 8.12 -1.61
N ILE A 122 -12.73 8.50 -2.35
CA ILE A 122 -11.36 8.68 -1.88
C ILE A 122 -11.13 10.17 -1.67
N LEU A 123 -10.65 10.58 -0.50
CA LEU A 123 -10.22 11.94 -0.25
C LEU A 123 -8.78 12.11 -0.76
N LEU A 124 -8.62 12.77 -1.91
CA LEU A 124 -7.31 12.96 -2.55
C LEU A 124 -6.43 13.94 -1.78
N SER A 125 -7.03 14.92 -1.13
CA SER A 125 -6.32 15.90 -0.30
C SER A 125 -7.24 16.42 0.78
N PRO A 126 -6.90 16.24 2.06
CA PRO A 126 -7.65 16.81 3.16
C PRO A 126 -7.57 18.35 3.18
N VAL A 127 -6.51 18.93 2.59
CA VAL A 127 -6.31 20.38 2.54
C VAL A 127 -7.21 21.05 1.51
N THR A 128 -7.37 20.45 0.34
CA THR A 128 -8.16 21.01 -0.77
C THR A 128 -9.57 20.44 -0.86
N GLY A 129 -9.87 19.40 -0.12
CA GLY A 129 -11.17 18.71 -0.14
C GLY A 129 -11.46 17.95 -1.44
N HIS A 130 -10.49 17.80 -2.35
CA HIS A 130 -10.69 17.07 -3.59
C HIS A 130 -11.01 15.60 -3.34
N LYS A 131 -12.03 15.09 -4.04
CA LYS A 131 -12.55 13.73 -3.91
C LYS A 131 -12.49 13.00 -5.24
N ALA A 132 -12.19 11.70 -5.21
CA ALA A 132 -12.42 10.79 -6.31
C ALA A 132 -13.56 9.84 -5.92
N PHE A 133 -14.69 9.95 -6.60
CA PHE A 133 -15.84 9.09 -6.35
C PHE A 133 -15.61 7.72 -6.98
N ILE A 134 -16.03 6.69 -6.25
CA ILE A 134 -16.00 5.32 -6.75
C ILE A 134 -17.26 5.12 -7.57
N TYR A 135 -17.06 4.83 -8.85
CA TYR A 135 -18.17 4.56 -9.75
C TYR A 135 -18.95 3.35 -9.28
N ASP A 136 -20.29 3.48 -9.30
CA ASP A 136 -21.22 2.40 -8.97
C ASP A 136 -21.09 1.84 -7.53
N TRP A 137 -20.81 2.74 -6.59
CA TRP A 137 -20.59 2.40 -5.18
C TRP A 137 -21.77 1.64 -4.54
N ASP A 138 -23.00 2.04 -4.85
CA ASP A 138 -24.19 1.42 -4.26
C ASP A 138 -24.33 -0.05 -4.69
N ASN A 139 -24.02 -0.36 -5.95
CA ASN A 139 -23.98 -1.75 -6.42
C ASN A 139 -22.82 -2.54 -5.82
N LEU A 140 -21.67 -1.91 -5.62
CA LEU A 140 -20.53 -2.54 -4.93
C LEU A 140 -20.87 -2.91 -3.49
N ASN A 141 -21.58 -2.04 -2.77
CA ASN A 141 -22.06 -2.34 -1.42
C ASN A 141 -23.11 -3.44 -1.42
N ARG A 142 -24.12 -3.35 -2.30
CA ARG A 142 -25.16 -4.38 -2.42
C ARG A 142 -24.55 -5.76 -2.63
N ILE A 143 -23.58 -5.90 -3.52
CA ILE A 143 -22.94 -7.19 -3.79
C ILE A 143 -22.07 -7.66 -2.64
N ASN A 144 -21.45 -6.75 -1.91
CA ASN A 144 -20.75 -7.15 -0.71
C ASN A 144 -21.72 -7.78 0.32
N ASP A 145 -22.94 -7.25 0.42
CA ASP A 145 -24.02 -7.83 1.22
C ASP A 145 -24.52 -9.17 0.63
N ASP A 146 -24.75 -9.24 -0.69
CA ASP A 146 -25.17 -10.45 -1.38
C ASP A 146 -24.13 -11.58 -1.28
N LEU A 147 -22.82 -11.26 -1.28
CA LEU A 147 -21.75 -12.23 -1.05
C LEU A 147 -21.74 -12.78 0.39
N GLY A 148 -22.31 -12.06 1.34
CA GLY A 148 -22.53 -12.53 2.71
C GLY A 148 -23.67 -13.57 2.82
N THR A 149 -24.49 -13.72 1.79
CA THR A 149 -25.58 -14.70 1.76
C THR A 149 -25.06 -16.12 1.51
N VAL A 150 -25.88 -17.12 1.82
CA VAL A 150 -25.54 -18.55 1.58
C VAL A 150 -25.30 -18.82 0.09
N ASP A 151 -26.13 -18.25 -0.79
CA ASP A 151 -26.01 -18.43 -2.24
C ASP A 151 -24.75 -17.73 -2.78
N GLY A 152 -24.44 -16.54 -2.28
CA GLY A 152 -23.21 -15.81 -2.61
C GLY A 152 -21.95 -16.56 -2.18
N GLN A 153 -21.94 -17.10 -0.98
CA GLN A 153 -20.82 -17.92 -0.49
C GLN A 153 -20.65 -19.20 -1.32
N TYR A 154 -21.75 -19.87 -1.67
CA TYR A 154 -21.72 -21.06 -2.51
C TYR A 154 -21.17 -20.75 -3.91
N ALA A 155 -21.67 -19.68 -4.57
CA ALA A 155 -21.19 -19.25 -5.88
C ALA A 155 -19.68 -18.96 -5.88
N MET A 156 -19.16 -18.34 -4.82
CA MET A 156 -17.74 -18.04 -4.69
C MET A 156 -16.88 -19.27 -4.38
N GLN A 157 -17.41 -20.25 -3.67
CA GLN A 157 -16.69 -21.50 -3.37
C GLN A 157 -16.57 -22.39 -4.60
N THR A 158 -17.64 -22.52 -5.39
CA THR A 158 -17.68 -23.38 -6.59
C THR A 158 -16.89 -22.79 -7.76
N ARG A 159 -16.70 -21.46 -7.79
CA ARG A 159 -16.08 -20.73 -8.91
C ARG A 159 -16.65 -21.10 -10.27
N ASP A 160 -17.95 -21.32 -10.32
CA ASP A 160 -18.66 -21.66 -11.55
C ASP A 160 -18.78 -20.43 -12.45
N GLU A 161 -17.89 -20.33 -13.43
CA GLU A 161 -17.86 -19.22 -14.39
C GLU A 161 -19.12 -19.13 -15.27
N SER A 162 -19.95 -20.17 -15.33
CA SER A 162 -21.24 -20.15 -16.01
C SER A 162 -22.37 -19.53 -15.16
N ASN A 163 -22.14 -19.39 -13.87
CA ASN A 163 -23.10 -18.81 -12.93
C ASN A 163 -23.07 -17.26 -13.00
N PRO A 164 -24.17 -16.60 -13.41
CA PRO A 164 -24.21 -15.13 -13.50
C PRO A 164 -23.89 -14.41 -12.18
N LEU A 165 -24.31 -14.97 -11.04
CA LEU A 165 -24.01 -14.41 -9.72
C LEU A 165 -22.49 -14.44 -9.42
N PHE A 166 -21.82 -15.52 -9.82
CA PHE A 166 -20.35 -15.60 -9.68
C PHE A 166 -19.65 -14.57 -10.57
N GLN A 167 -20.07 -14.44 -11.83
CA GLN A 167 -19.45 -13.47 -12.77
C GLN A 167 -19.62 -12.05 -12.25
N GLU A 168 -20.81 -11.66 -11.82
CA GLU A 168 -21.08 -10.33 -11.26
C GLU A 168 -20.27 -10.11 -9.97
N ALA A 169 -20.30 -11.07 -9.06
CA ALA A 169 -19.57 -11.01 -7.80
C ALA A 169 -18.04 -10.92 -7.99
N ASP A 170 -17.47 -11.70 -8.91
CA ASP A 170 -16.03 -11.65 -9.20
C ASP A 170 -15.60 -10.30 -9.81
N PHE A 171 -16.40 -9.79 -10.76
CA PHE A 171 -16.18 -8.48 -11.34
C PHE A 171 -16.18 -7.37 -10.28
N LEU A 172 -17.16 -7.36 -9.39
CA LEU A 172 -17.30 -6.30 -8.39
C LEU A 172 -16.29 -6.43 -7.25
N ARG A 173 -15.92 -7.65 -6.85
CA ARG A 173 -14.83 -7.87 -5.91
C ARG A 173 -13.49 -7.33 -6.46
N ARG A 174 -13.21 -7.53 -7.74
CA ARG A 174 -12.01 -6.95 -8.37
C ARG A 174 -12.04 -5.43 -8.31
N ARG A 175 -13.16 -4.82 -8.67
CA ARG A 175 -13.34 -3.36 -8.59
C ARG A 175 -13.21 -2.84 -7.17
N LEU A 176 -13.83 -3.50 -6.18
CA LEU A 176 -13.68 -3.13 -4.78
C LEU A 176 -12.23 -3.23 -4.34
N SER A 177 -11.54 -4.31 -4.67
CA SER A 177 -10.11 -4.49 -4.38
C SER A 177 -9.26 -3.37 -4.98
N ASP A 178 -9.53 -2.98 -6.22
CA ASP A 178 -8.81 -1.89 -6.88
C ASP A 178 -9.11 -0.54 -6.24
N SER A 179 -10.36 -0.27 -5.87
CA SER A 179 -10.75 0.94 -5.14
C SER A 179 -10.05 1.03 -3.78
N MET A 180 -9.89 -0.10 -3.07
CA MET A 180 -9.14 -0.15 -1.81
C MET A 180 -7.66 0.19 -2.00
N LYS A 181 -7.03 -0.30 -3.06
CA LYS A 181 -5.63 0.04 -3.40
C LYS A 181 -5.52 1.52 -3.80
N GLN A 182 -6.47 2.02 -4.60
CA GLN A 182 -6.53 3.43 -4.98
C GLN A 182 -6.70 4.34 -3.77
N SER A 183 -7.46 3.94 -2.76
CA SER A 183 -7.67 4.73 -1.54
C SER A 183 -6.38 4.97 -0.75
N VAL A 184 -5.45 4.03 -0.80
CA VAL A 184 -4.13 4.16 -0.18
C VAL A 184 -3.22 5.04 -1.03
N ASN A 185 -3.28 4.89 -2.35
CA ASN A 185 -2.35 5.47 -3.30
C ASN A 185 -2.65 6.92 -3.69
N TYR A 186 -3.92 7.21 -4.00
CA TYR A 186 -4.31 8.49 -4.56
C TYR A 186 -4.01 9.69 -3.63
N PRO A 187 -4.16 9.60 -2.31
CA PRO A 187 -3.76 10.71 -1.42
C PRO A 187 -2.26 11.02 -1.51
N ILE A 188 -1.41 10.00 -1.65
CA ILE A 188 0.05 10.17 -1.76
C ILE A 188 0.41 10.83 -3.10
N GLN A 189 -0.14 10.31 -4.20
CA GLN A 189 0.08 10.89 -5.53
C GLN A 189 -0.50 12.29 -5.65
N GLY A 190 -1.67 12.53 -5.08
CA GLY A 190 -2.31 13.85 -5.04
C GLY A 190 -1.47 14.87 -4.26
N ALA A 191 -0.91 14.49 -3.13
CA ALA A 191 0.02 15.31 -2.37
C ALA A 191 1.30 15.61 -3.17
N GLY A 192 1.87 14.61 -3.86
CA GLY A 192 3.02 14.79 -4.74
C GLY A 192 2.76 15.77 -5.87
N ALA A 193 1.62 15.65 -6.53
CA ALA A 193 1.21 16.57 -7.59
C ALA A 193 1.00 18.00 -7.08
N LEU A 194 0.44 18.15 -5.87
CA LEU A 194 0.28 19.45 -5.22
C LEU A 194 1.62 20.09 -4.90
N CYS A 195 2.56 19.33 -4.31
CA CYS A 195 3.91 19.78 -4.03
C CYS A 195 4.59 20.28 -5.30
N PHE A 196 4.51 19.53 -6.40
CA PHE A 196 5.07 19.93 -7.69
C PHE A 196 4.44 21.23 -8.23
N LYS A 197 3.12 21.34 -8.19
CA LYS A 197 2.42 22.56 -8.63
C LYS A 197 2.79 23.80 -7.81
N LEU A 198 2.98 23.65 -6.50
CA LEU A 198 3.36 24.75 -5.64
C LEU A 198 4.80 25.18 -5.89
N ALA A 199 5.72 24.21 -6.03
CA ALA A 199 7.13 24.47 -6.35
C ALA A 199 7.29 25.15 -7.72
N SER A 200 6.53 24.72 -8.74
CA SER A 200 6.57 25.32 -10.08
C SER A 200 6.05 26.76 -10.11
N LYS A 201 5.24 27.16 -9.12
CA LYS A 201 4.76 28.56 -8.96
C LYS A 201 5.67 29.42 -8.09
N GLY A 202 6.87 28.96 -7.75
CA GLY A 202 7.86 29.69 -6.94
C GLY A 202 7.45 29.89 -5.49
N LYS A 203 6.47 29.13 -4.97
CA LYS A 203 6.12 29.15 -3.54
C LYS A 203 6.98 28.15 -2.78
N GLN A 204 7.72 28.62 -1.79
CA GLN A 204 8.40 27.75 -0.85
C GLN A 204 7.36 26.96 -0.04
N LEU A 205 7.49 25.63 -0.05
CA LEU A 205 6.78 24.76 0.86
C LEU A 205 7.62 24.64 2.13
N THR A 206 7.09 25.18 3.21
CA THR A 206 7.55 24.85 4.57
C THR A 206 6.72 23.68 5.05
N PHE A 207 7.36 22.54 5.29
CA PHE A 207 6.77 21.36 5.93
C PHE A 207 6.99 21.42 7.43
#